data_67a29a4fd7bab583e01267233807a482
#
_entry.id   67a29a4fd7bab583e01267233807a482
#
_cell.length_a   1.000
_cell.length_b   1.000
_cell.length_c   1.000
_cell.angle_alpha   90.00
_cell.angle_beta   90.00
_cell.angle_gamma   90.00
#
_symmetry.space_group_name_H-M   'P 1'
#
loop_
_entity.id
_entity.type
_entity.pdbx_description
1 polymer ?
#
loop_
_entity_poly.entity_id
_entity_poly.type
_entity_poly.pdbx_seq_one_letter_code
_entity_poly.pdbx_strand_id
1 'polypeptide(L)'
;MTVKLNEKLGFWYVDSFDDKHSHTLARADETPFLWSHRKIRDHQKAEILAMGAAGIRKHTIMDSMISRSGWYGGVGYVRRDLYNLCGKEKRKLLAKGDAATTIGIMLSRKEKDPSFYFDYDLDEEGRMKRI
;
A
#
# COMPACT_ATOMS: atom_id res chain seq x y z
N MET A 1 -1.15 13.99 28.99
CA MET A 1 -0.41 15.06 28.28
C MET A 1 -1.37 16.19 27.95
N THR A 2 -1.06 17.40 28.37
CA THR A 2 -1.81 18.63 28.06
C THR A 2 -0.96 19.51 27.17
N VAL A 3 -1.53 19.96 26.05
CA VAL A 3 -0.84 20.83 25.10
C VAL A 3 -1.58 22.17 25.08
N LYS A 4 -0.85 23.28 25.16
CA LYS A 4 -1.42 24.65 25.14
C LYS A 4 -0.82 25.46 24.01
N LEU A 5 -1.63 26.34 23.42
CA LEU A 5 -1.16 27.32 22.45
C LEU A 5 -0.66 28.57 23.18
N ASN A 6 0.54 29.00 22.90
CA ASN A 6 1.00 30.33 23.29
C ASN A 6 0.52 31.32 22.22
N GLU A 7 -0.59 32.00 22.50
CA GLU A 7 -1.25 32.93 21.55
C GLU A 7 -0.34 34.12 21.17
N LYS A 8 0.59 34.52 22.04
CA LYS A 8 1.50 35.65 21.76
C LYS A 8 2.62 35.30 20.79
N LEU A 9 3.07 34.04 20.82
CA LEU A 9 4.20 33.56 20.05
C LEU A 9 3.80 32.58 18.93
N GLY A 10 2.50 32.19 18.88
CA GLY A 10 1.94 31.37 17.82
C GLY A 10 2.42 29.91 17.76
N PHE A 11 2.98 29.38 18.86
CA PHE A 11 3.43 27.98 18.88
C PHE A 11 2.74 27.15 20.00
N TRP A 12 2.63 25.87 19.75
CA TRP A 12 2.12 24.89 20.72
C TRP A 12 3.23 24.39 21.62
N TYR A 13 2.97 24.26 22.91
CA TYR A 13 3.92 23.68 23.87
C TYR A 13 3.23 22.66 24.76
N VAL A 14 4.02 21.71 25.28
CA VAL A 14 3.56 20.72 26.25
C VAL A 14 3.56 21.37 27.62
N ASP A 15 2.37 21.55 28.19
CA ASP A 15 2.18 22.16 29.52
C ASP A 15 2.39 21.12 30.64
N SER A 16 1.84 19.92 30.46
CA SER A 16 2.02 18.81 31.38
C SER A 16 2.09 17.48 30.66
N PHE A 17 2.97 16.62 31.16
CA PHE A 17 3.12 15.24 30.67
C PHE A 17 3.20 14.30 31.86
N ASP A 18 2.32 13.31 31.89
CA ASP A 18 2.36 12.20 32.83
C ASP A 18 2.72 10.93 32.04
N ASP A 19 3.82 10.30 32.41
CA ASP A 19 4.33 9.08 31.80
C ASP A 19 3.83 7.80 32.47
N LYS A 20 3.00 7.96 33.55
CA LYS A 20 2.39 6.82 34.20
C LYS A 20 1.36 6.16 33.31
N HIS A 21 1.62 4.92 32.97
CA HIS A 21 0.72 4.08 32.18
C HIS A 21 -0.02 3.08 33.08
N SER A 22 -1.31 2.89 32.84
CA SER A 22 -2.14 1.88 33.49
C SER A 22 -1.91 0.45 32.98
N HIS A 23 -1.06 0.30 31.96
CA HIS A 23 -0.71 -0.97 31.31
C HIS A 23 0.80 -1.09 31.10
N THR A 24 1.27 -2.30 30.88
CA THR A 24 2.67 -2.55 30.54
C THR A 24 2.98 -1.96 29.16
N LEU A 25 4.09 -1.23 29.04
CA LEU A 25 4.58 -0.77 27.74
C LEU A 25 5.08 -1.94 26.90
N ALA A 26 5.03 -1.78 25.57
CA ALA A 26 5.55 -2.77 24.65
C ALA A 26 7.06 -2.96 24.86
N ARG A 27 7.51 -4.20 24.80
CA ARG A 27 8.92 -4.55 24.88
C ARG A 27 9.66 -4.09 23.63
N ALA A 28 10.98 -3.98 23.70
CA ALA A 28 11.81 -3.55 22.59
C ALA A 28 11.67 -4.46 21.35
N ASP A 29 11.48 -5.77 21.56
CA ASP A 29 11.25 -6.76 20.51
C ASP A 29 9.83 -6.68 19.90
N GLU A 30 8.87 -6.12 20.61
CA GLU A 30 7.48 -5.91 20.15
C GLU A 30 7.29 -4.56 19.43
N THR A 31 8.14 -3.57 19.73
CA THR A 31 8.06 -2.21 19.19
C THR A 31 7.96 -2.16 17.66
N PRO A 32 8.72 -2.95 16.86
CA PRO A 32 8.61 -2.96 15.40
C PRO A 32 7.23 -3.37 14.86
N PHE A 33 6.42 -4.03 15.68
CA PHE A 33 5.08 -4.50 15.30
C PHE A 33 3.97 -3.52 15.67
N LEU A 34 4.27 -2.50 16.46
CA LEU A 34 3.31 -1.45 16.78
C LEU A 34 2.97 -0.64 15.53
N TRP A 35 1.70 -0.32 15.35
CA TRP A 35 1.22 0.41 14.17
C TRP A 35 1.94 1.74 13.96
N SER A 36 2.23 2.47 15.04
CA SER A 36 2.94 3.76 15.03
C SER A 36 4.40 3.66 14.54
N HIS A 37 5.01 2.48 14.62
CA HIS A 37 6.40 2.23 14.22
C HIS A 37 6.53 1.56 12.85
N ARG A 38 5.41 1.15 12.25
CA ARG A 38 5.42 0.47 10.95
C ARG A 38 5.33 1.47 9.81
N LYS A 39 6.28 1.39 8.89
CA LYS A 39 6.28 2.20 7.67
C LYS A 39 6.99 1.47 6.55
N ILE A 40 6.32 1.35 5.40
CA ILE A 40 6.98 0.96 4.16
C ILE A 40 7.66 2.21 3.60
N ARG A 41 8.99 2.18 3.47
CA ARG A 41 9.80 3.26 2.92
C ARG A 41 9.67 3.32 1.40
N ASP A 42 9.94 4.48 0.78
CA ASP A 42 9.71 4.66 -0.65
C ASP A 42 10.52 3.69 -1.53
N HIS A 43 11.77 3.40 -1.19
CA HIS A 43 12.57 2.40 -1.90
C HIS A 43 12.01 0.98 -1.77
N GLN A 44 11.51 0.60 -0.58
CA GLN A 44 10.86 -0.69 -0.35
C GLN A 44 9.54 -0.77 -1.15
N LYS A 45 8.79 0.33 -1.20
CA LYS A 45 7.57 0.42 -2.01
C LYS A 45 7.87 0.19 -3.49
N ALA A 46 8.86 0.87 -4.05
CA ALA A 46 9.27 0.71 -5.45
C ALA A 46 9.66 -0.74 -5.74
N GLU A 47 10.43 -1.35 -4.86
CA GLU A 47 10.86 -2.73 -5.01
C GLU A 47 9.71 -3.74 -4.91
N ILE A 48 8.78 -3.57 -3.95
CA ILE A 48 7.57 -4.39 -3.81
C ILE A 48 6.73 -4.34 -5.10
N LEU A 49 6.55 -3.14 -5.65
CA LEU A 49 5.75 -2.96 -6.86
C LEU A 49 6.44 -3.56 -8.10
N ALA A 50 7.77 -3.40 -8.23
CA ALA A 50 8.56 -4.00 -9.30
C ALA A 50 8.50 -5.53 -9.26
N MET A 51 8.69 -6.16 -8.09
CA MET A 51 8.55 -7.60 -7.93
C MET A 51 7.11 -8.07 -8.21
N GLY A 52 6.11 -7.30 -7.78
CA GLY A 52 4.70 -7.59 -8.08
C GLY A 52 4.40 -7.54 -9.58
N ALA A 53 4.94 -6.55 -10.30
CA ALA A 53 4.82 -6.44 -11.76
C ALA A 53 5.52 -7.59 -12.50
N ALA A 54 6.61 -8.11 -11.95
CA ALA A 54 7.29 -9.30 -12.45
C ALA A 54 6.55 -10.62 -12.13
N GLY A 55 5.37 -10.55 -11.50
CA GLY A 55 4.54 -11.73 -11.19
C GLY A 55 4.92 -12.47 -9.91
N ILE A 56 5.84 -11.92 -9.10
CA ILE A 56 6.24 -12.56 -7.84
C ILE A 56 5.11 -12.48 -6.82
N ARG A 57 4.81 -13.60 -6.19
CA ARG A 57 3.74 -13.69 -5.20
C ARG A 57 4.06 -12.85 -3.96
N LYS A 58 3.04 -12.20 -3.38
CA LYS A 58 3.21 -11.28 -2.23
C LYS A 58 3.89 -11.91 -1.02
N HIS A 59 3.62 -13.19 -0.71
CA HIS A 59 4.29 -13.88 0.39
C HIS A 59 5.78 -14.06 0.09
N THR A 60 6.16 -14.42 -1.13
CA THR A 60 7.55 -14.56 -1.56
C THR A 60 8.29 -13.21 -1.50
N ILE A 61 7.62 -12.11 -1.88
CA ILE A 61 8.16 -10.76 -1.72
C ILE A 61 8.47 -10.49 -0.24
N MET A 62 7.52 -10.78 0.66
CA MET A 62 7.72 -10.58 2.09
C MET A 62 8.86 -11.44 2.63
N ASP A 63 8.94 -12.70 2.25
CA ASP A 63 9.97 -13.63 2.69
C ASP A 63 11.37 -13.18 2.21
N SER A 64 11.47 -12.64 0.99
CA SER A 64 12.69 -12.01 0.47
C SER A 64 13.11 -10.79 1.29
N MET A 65 12.16 -9.92 1.66
CA MET A 65 12.44 -8.75 2.49
C MET A 65 12.92 -9.15 3.89
N ILE A 66 12.30 -10.18 4.51
CA ILE A 66 12.71 -10.72 5.82
C ILE A 66 14.13 -11.28 5.73
N SER A 67 14.42 -12.08 4.71
CA SER A 67 15.74 -12.69 4.51
C SER A 67 16.84 -11.63 4.42
N ARG A 68 16.62 -10.55 3.69
CA ARG A 68 17.58 -9.44 3.55
C ARG A 68 17.71 -8.58 4.82
N SER A 69 16.66 -8.45 5.58
CA SER A 69 16.67 -7.69 6.85
C SER A 69 17.19 -8.49 8.03
N GLY A 70 17.47 -9.79 7.84
CA GLY A 70 17.95 -10.70 8.86
C GLY A 70 16.87 -11.23 9.81
N TRP A 71 15.79 -10.49 10.03
CA TRP A 71 14.66 -10.90 10.86
C TRP A 71 13.39 -10.11 10.55
N TYR A 72 12.24 -10.60 10.99
CA TYR A 72 10.93 -10.05 10.65
C TYR A 72 10.74 -8.58 11.07
N GLY A 73 11.17 -8.21 12.28
CA GLY A 73 11.05 -6.84 12.78
C GLY A 73 11.96 -5.83 12.08
N GLY A 74 13.07 -6.28 11.49
CA GLY A 74 14.00 -5.44 10.74
C GLY A 74 13.43 -4.90 9.43
N VAL A 75 12.36 -5.50 8.92
CA VAL A 75 11.67 -5.05 7.69
C VAL A 75 10.99 -3.69 7.89
N GLY A 76 10.49 -3.39 9.09
CA GLY A 76 9.81 -2.14 9.45
C GLY A 76 8.33 -2.08 9.06
N TYR A 77 7.74 -3.16 8.60
CA TYR A 77 6.33 -3.33 8.33
C TYR A 77 5.92 -4.81 8.41
N VAL A 78 4.63 -5.09 8.52
CA VAL A 78 4.12 -6.46 8.58
C VAL A 78 3.49 -6.88 7.25
N ARG A 79 3.27 -8.18 7.08
CA ARG A 79 2.67 -8.77 5.88
C ARG A 79 1.37 -8.07 5.46
N ARG A 80 0.53 -7.70 6.41
CA ARG A 80 -0.73 -6.96 6.17
C ARG A 80 -0.49 -5.61 5.49
N ASP A 81 0.56 -4.89 5.86
CA ASP A 81 0.87 -3.58 5.29
C ASP A 81 1.29 -3.70 3.82
N LEU A 82 2.06 -4.74 3.48
CA LEU A 82 2.40 -5.07 2.09
C LEU A 82 1.14 -5.38 1.26
N TYR A 83 0.24 -6.21 1.78
CA TYR A 83 -1.01 -6.53 1.09
C TYR A 83 -1.89 -5.28 0.89
N ASN A 84 -1.97 -4.42 1.90
CA ASN A 84 -2.70 -3.14 1.82
C ASN A 84 -2.10 -2.21 0.77
N LEU A 85 -0.77 -2.10 0.71
CA LEU A 85 -0.07 -1.33 -0.31
C LEU A 85 -0.42 -1.83 -1.72
N CYS A 86 -0.25 -3.12 -1.99
CA CYS A 86 -0.57 -3.71 -3.28
C CYS A 86 -2.05 -3.52 -3.65
N GLY A 87 -2.97 -3.66 -2.68
CA GLY A 87 -4.39 -3.43 -2.90
C GLY A 87 -4.72 -1.96 -3.21
N LYS A 88 -4.04 -1.02 -2.55
CA LYS A 88 -4.18 0.41 -2.82
C LYS A 88 -3.71 0.77 -4.23
N GLU A 89 -2.56 0.28 -4.63
CA GLU A 89 -2.03 0.55 -5.98
C GLU A 89 -2.91 -0.10 -7.07
N LYS A 90 -3.38 -1.34 -6.85
CA LYS A 90 -4.36 -1.96 -7.76
C LYS A 90 -5.62 -1.11 -7.91
N ARG A 91 -6.21 -0.62 -6.81
CA ARG A 91 -7.40 0.26 -6.87
C ARG A 91 -7.14 1.56 -7.63
N LYS A 92 -5.94 2.14 -7.55
CA LYS A 92 -5.58 3.33 -8.35
C LYS A 92 -5.56 3.04 -9.84
N LEU A 93 -5.02 1.88 -10.24
CA LEU A 93 -5.01 1.45 -11.65
C LEU A 93 -6.44 1.24 -12.17
N LEU A 94 -7.34 0.75 -11.31
CA LEU A 94 -8.75 0.51 -11.63
C LEU A 94 -9.65 1.73 -11.38
N ALA A 95 -9.09 2.91 -11.06
CA ALA A 95 -9.88 4.10 -10.72
C ALA A 95 -10.78 4.58 -11.88
N LYS A 96 -10.48 4.21 -13.12
CA LYS A 96 -11.32 4.47 -14.31
C LYS A 96 -12.44 3.43 -14.50
N GLY A 97 -12.57 2.45 -13.59
CA GLY A 97 -13.49 1.32 -13.69
C GLY A 97 -12.85 0.08 -14.32
N ASP A 98 -13.32 -1.10 -13.91
CA ASP A 98 -12.80 -2.38 -14.39
C ASP A 98 -13.05 -2.56 -15.90
N ALA A 99 -14.21 -2.13 -16.39
CA ALA A 99 -14.59 -2.19 -17.78
C ALA A 99 -13.64 -1.38 -18.69
N ALA A 100 -13.43 -0.09 -18.38
CA ALA A 100 -12.54 0.79 -19.13
C ALA A 100 -11.09 0.30 -19.12
N THR A 101 -10.63 -0.23 -17.98
CA THR A 101 -9.30 -0.81 -17.85
C THR A 101 -9.15 -2.06 -18.71
N THR A 102 -10.15 -2.94 -18.72
CA THR A 102 -10.16 -4.16 -19.53
C THR A 102 -10.16 -3.84 -21.03
N ILE A 103 -11.03 -2.93 -21.47
CA ILE A 103 -11.07 -2.47 -22.88
C ILE A 103 -9.71 -1.90 -23.28
N GLY A 104 -9.09 -1.05 -22.43
CA GLY A 104 -7.76 -0.48 -22.71
C GLY A 104 -6.68 -1.55 -22.90
N ILE A 105 -6.69 -2.61 -22.09
CA ILE A 105 -5.77 -3.75 -22.24
C ILE A 105 -6.02 -4.49 -23.55
N MET A 106 -7.28 -4.73 -23.92
CA MET A 106 -7.64 -5.42 -25.16
C MET A 106 -7.26 -4.61 -26.40
N LEU A 107 -7.49 -3.29 -26.39
CA LEU A 107 -7.04 -2.38 -27.44
C LEU A 107 -5.52 -2.41 -27.61
N SER A 108 -4.77 -2.32 -26.50
CA SER A 108 -3.30 -2.40 -26.52
C SER A 108 -2.77 -3.75 -27.05
N ARG A 109 -3.50 -4.85 -26.83
CA ARG A 109 -3.17 -6.15 -27.43
C ARG A 109 -3.42 -6.16 -28.92
N LYS A 110 -4.53 -5.62 -29.37
CA LYS A 110 -4.87 -5.52 -30.80
C LYS A 110 -3.85 -4.69 -31.57
N GLU A 111 -3.32 -3.62 -30.98
CA GLU A 111 -2.23 -2.82 -31.56
C GLU A 111 -0.94 -3.62 -31.76
N LYS A 112 -0.63 -4.54 -30.85
CA LYS A 112 0.57 -5.38 -30.88
C LYS A 112 0.40 -6.61 -31.76
N ASP A 113 -0.81 -7.13 -31.84
CA ASP A 113 -1.16 -8.32 -32.59
C ASP A 113 -2.44 -8.06 -33.43
N PRO A 114 -2.31 -7.72 -34.71
CA PRO A 114 -3.45 -7.46 -35.59
C PRO A 114 -4.38 -8.66 -35.74
N SER A 115 -3.91 -9.89 -35.50
CA SER A 115 -4.73 -11.11 -35.53
C SER A 115 -5.61 -11.27 -34.28
N PHE A 116 -5.31 -10.53 -33.22
CA PHE A 116 -6.11 -10.56 -31.98
C PHE A 116 -7.45 -9.86 -32.21
N TYR A 117 -8.52 -10.64 -32.14
CA TYR A 117 -9.89 -10.14 -32.27
C TYR A 117 -10.56 -10.09 -30.91
N PHE A 118 -11.28 -9.00 -30.62
CA PHE A 118 -12.22 -8.88 -29.51
C PHE A 118 -13.35 -7.93 -29.91
N ASP A 119 -14.49 -8.12 -29.31
CA ASP A 119 -15.67 -7.28 -29.46
C ASP A 119 -16.26 -6.96 -28.07
N TYR A 120 -16.94 -5.84 -27.93
CA TYR A 120 -17.54 -5.44 -26.68
C TYR A 120 -18.76 -4.53 -26.90
N ASP A 121 -19.75 -4.70 -26.01
CA ASP A 121 -20.94 -3.85 -25.97
C ASP A 121 -20.93 -3.00 -24.70
N LEU A 122 -21.29 -1.73 -24.84
CA LEU A 122 -21.53 -0.81 -23.72
C LEU A 122 -23.03 -0.52 -23.61
N ASP A 123 -23.52 -0.29 -22.38
CA ASP A 123 -24.87 0.24 -22.16
C ASP A 123 -24.91 1.76 -22.38
N GLU A 124 -26.12 2.35 -22.26
CA GLU A 124 -26.34 3.79 -22.42
C GLU A 124 -25.55 4.65 -21.41
N GLU A 125 -25.11 4.04 -20.29
CA GLU A 125 -24.31 4.69 -19.26
C GLU A 125 -22.81 4.41 -19.42
N GLY A 126 -22.38 3.79 -20.52
CA GLY A 126 -20.98 3.48 -20.80
C GLY A 126 -20.41 2.32 -19.98
N ARG A 127 -21.25 1.49 -19.34
CA ARG A 127 -20.83 0.31 -18.59
C ARG A 127 -20.77 -0.90 -19.54
N MET A 128 -19.79 -1.77 -19.31
CA MET A 128 -19.63 -2.97 -20.12
C MET A 128 -20.80 -3.93 -19.92
N LYS A 129 -21.47 -4.28 -21.02
CA LYS A 129 -22.55 -5.26 -21.05
C LYS A 129 -22.04 -6.65 -21.47
N ARG A 130 -21.07 -6.69 -22.41
CA ARG A 130 -20.48 -7.92 -22.95
C ARG A 130 -19.05 -7.66 -23.45
N ILE A 131 -18.22 -8.69 -23.40
CA ILE A 131 -16.89 -8.77 -24.01
C ILE A 131 -16.76 -10.06 -24.78
#